data_b8373fbafb949bf588a2e25eacd17a4a
#
_entry.id   b8373fbafb949bf588a2e25eacd17a4a
#
_cell.length_a   1.000
_cell.length_b   1.000
_cell.length_c   1.000
_cell.angle_alpha   90.00
_cell.angle_beta   90.00
_cell.angle_gamma   90.00
#
_symmetry.space_group_name_H-M   'P 1'
#
loop_
_entity.id
_entity.type
_entity.pdbx_description
1 polymer ?
#
loop_
_entity_poly.entity_id
_entity_poly.type
_entity_poly.pdbx_seq_one_letter_code
_entity_poly.pdbx_strand_id
1 'polypeptide(L)'
;MGLPKRLTEMQKRFAEYIVFNEGRTTGADAAIAAGYSEKRARVEASELQNPRLSPLVVQYIGALREEKLKKFEVTYDKHVAELGKIREEALKKGAFSAATNAE
;
A
#
# COMPACT_ATOMS: atom_id res chain seq x y z
N MET A 1 -16.13 26.32 -10.87
CA MET A 1 -15.80 24.97 -10.54
C MET A 1 -14.46 24.88 -9.87
N GLY A 2 -14.47 24.55 -8.62
CA GLY A 2 -13.25 24.52 -7.85
C GLY A 2 -12.44 23.23 -7.92
N LEU A 3 -13.04 22.13 -8.39
CA LEU A 3 -12.37 20.84 -8.34
C LEU A 3 -11.79 20.44 -9.70
N PRO A 4 -10.51 20.06 -9.75
CA PRO A 4 -9.92 19.59 -10.98
C PRO A 4 -10.56 18.27 -11.40
N LYS A 5 -10.78 18.09 -12.68
CA LYS A 5 -11.33 16.86 -13.20
C LYS A 5 -10.27 15.79 -13.42
N ARG A 6 -9.02 16.17 -13.39
CA ARG A 6 -7.88 15.27 -13.64
C ARG A 6 -6.79 15.50 -12.62
N LEU A 7 -6.12 14.43 -12.28
CA LEU A 7 -4.93 14.51 -11.46
C LEU A 7 -3.77 15.05 -12.28
N THR A 8 -2.97 15.91 -11.66
CA THR A 8 -1.72 16.36 -12.27
C THR A 8 -0.70 15.24 -12.14
N GLU A 9 0.36 15.34 -12.95
CA GLU A 9 1.46 14.38 -12.89
C GLU A 9 2.08 14.30 -11.49
N MET A 10 2.28 15.46 -10.89
CA MET A 10 2.84 15.54 -9.53
C MET A 10 1.93 14.92 -8.49
N GLN A 11 0.63 15.11 -8.63
CA GLN A 11 -0.35 14.51 -7.72
C GLN A 11 -0.35 12.99 -7.83
N LYS A 12 -0.26 12.46 -9.04
CA LYS A 12 -0.16 11.02 -9.27
C LYS A 12 1.11 10.44 -8.65
N ARG A 13 2.24 11.12 -8.86
CA ARG A 13 3.52 10.70 -8.29
C ARG A 13 3.48 10.68 -6.78
N PHE A 14 2.87 11.71 -6.19
CA PHE A 14 2.70 11.78 -4.74
C PHE A 14 1.90 10.59 -4.23
N ALA A 15 0.75 10.33 -4.85
CA ALA A 15 -0.13 9.23 -4.44
C ALA A 15 0.56 7.88 -4.58
N GLU A 16 1.21 7.64 -5.70
CA GLU A 16 1.92 6.39 -5.95
C GLU A 16 3.06 6.19 -4.95
N TYR A 17 3.85 7.23 -4.73
CA TYR A 17 4.97 7.15 -3.81
C TYR A 17 4.52 6.86 -2.38
N ILE A 18 3.49 7.55 -1.92
CA ILE A 18 3.02 7.39 -0.55
C ILE A 18 2.40 6.00 -0.31
N VAL A 19 1.72 5.45 -1.31
CA VAL A 19 1.13 4.11 -1.20
C VAL A 19 2.18 3.02 -1.27
N PHE A 20 3.10 3.10 -2.23
CA PHE A 20 4.13 2.09 -2.41
C PHE A 20 5.19 2.09 -1.31
N ASN A 21 5.33 3.19 -0.60
CA ASN A 21 6.31 3.33 0.48
C ASN A 21 5.66 3.55 1.85
N GLU A 22 4.42 3.09 2.03
CA GLU A 22 3.73 3.20 3.31
C GLU A 22 4.55 2.58 4.42
N GLY A 23 4.67 3.31 5.52
CA GLY A 23 5.47 2.89 6.66
C GLY A 23 6.97 3.20 6.54
N ARG A 24 7.41 3.64 5.35
CA ARG A 24 8.82 3.96 5.08
C ARG A 24 9.05 5.42 4.72
N THR A 25 8.00 6.15 4.45
CA THR A 25 8.09 7.54 4.02
C THR A 25 7.16 8.42 4.83
N THR A 26 7.50 9.70 4.90
CA THR A 26 6.60 10.72 5.43
C THR A 26 5.87 11.38 4.28
N GLY A 27 4.76 12.09 4.58
CA GLY A 27 4.06 12.86 3.57
C GLY A 27 4.96 13.89 2.90
N ALA A 28 5.80 14.57 3.69
CA ALA A 28 6.72 15.56 3.17
C ALA A 28 7.73 14.94 2.19
N ASP A 29 8.30 13.78 2.54
CA ASP A 29 9.23 13.07 1.66
C ASP A 29 8.55 12.66 0.34
N ALA A 30 7.31 12.19 0.43
CA ALA A 30 6.54 11.83 -0.75
C ALA A 30 6.29 13.04 -1.65
N ALA A 31 6.01 14.19 -1.06
CA ALA A 31 5.80 15.43 -1.82
C ALA A 31 7.09 15.84 -2.53
N ILE A 32 8.23 15.77 -1.86
CA ILE A 32 9.54 16.08 -2.46
C ILE A 32 9.83 15.12 -3.61
N ALA A 33 9.60 13.84 -3.41
CA ALA A 33 9.77 12.81 -4.45
C ALA A 33 8.89 13.06 -5.67
N ALA A 34 7.70 13.63 -5.44
CA ALA A 34 6.77 13.97 -6.51
C ALA A 34 7.16 15.21 -7.30
N GLY A 35 8.08 16.02 -6.77
CA GLY A 35 8.55 17.23 -7.43
C GLY A 35 8.13 18.53 -6.76
N TYR A 36 7.45 18.47 -5.64
CA TYR A 36 7.10 19.68 -4.88
C TYR A 36 8.33 20.24 -4.17
N SER A 37 8.33 21.56 -3.93
CA SER A 37 9.46 22.21 -3.27
C SER A 37 9.59 21.74 -1.83
N GLU A 38 10.83 21.66 -1.36
CA GLU A 38 11.13 21.27 0.01
C GLU A 38 10.46 22.18 1.04
N LYS A 39 10.41 23.47 0.75
CA LYS A 39 9.79 24.47 1.63
C LYS A 39 8.30 24.23 1.83
N ARG A 40 7.62 23.76 0.80
CA ARG A 40 6.17 23.55 0.82
C ARG A 40 5.79 22.09 1.01
N ALA A 41 6.75 21.20 1.07
CA ALA A 41 6.48 19.76 1.09
C ALA A 41 5.51 19.35 2.20
N ARG A 42 5.66 19.86 3.39
CA ARG A 42 4.75 19.57 4.51
C ARG A 42 3.34 20.04 4.26
N VAL A 43 3.20 21.28 3.79
CA VAL A 43 1.91 21.88 3.50
C VAL A 43 1.24 21.16 2.34
N GLU A 44 1.98 20.92 1.27
CA GLU A 44 1.46 20.20 0.10
C GLU A 44 1.02 18.78 0.48
N ALA A 45 1.81 18.08 1.26
CA ALA A 45 1.46 16.72 1.71
C ALA A 45 0.15 16.73 2.51
N SER A 46 -0.01 17.69 3.39
CA SER A 46 -1.22 17.84 4.18
C SER A 46 -2.43 18.15 3.31
N GLU A 47 -2.29 19.08 2.36
CA GLU A 47 -3.36 19.46 1.44
C GLU A 47 -3.73 18.32 0.50
N LEU A 48 -2.75 17.58 0.00
CA LEU A 48 -2.97 16.46 -0.92
C LEU A 48 -3.70 15.30 -0.26
N GLN A 49 -3.57 15.16 1.04
CA GLN A 49 -4.26 14.11 1.80
C GLN A 49 -5.58 14.57 2.39
N ASN A 50 -5.93 15.84 2.20
CA ASN A 50 -7.18 16.39 2.71
C ASN A 50 -8.29 16.22 1.67
N PRO A 51 -9.34 15.43 1.96
CA PRO A 51 -10.42 15.19 1.00
C PRO A 51 -11.21 16.44 0.61
N ARG A 52 -11.15 17.48 1.42
CA ARG A 52 -11.81 18.76 1.10
C ARG A 52 -11.05 19.54 0.05
N LEU A 53 -9.72 19.46 0.09
CA LEU A 53 -8.86 20.23 -0.79
C LEU A 53 -8.45 19.43 -2.03
N SER A 54 -8.27 18.14 -1.87
CA SER A 54 -7.76 17.28 -2.94
C SER A 54 -8.54 15.96 -3.02
N PRO A 55 -9.84 16.03 -3.34
CA PRO A 55 -10.67 14.82 -3.37
C PRO A 55 -10.21 13.79 -4.37
N LEU A 56 -9.70 14.21 -5.53
CA LEU A 56 -9.22 13.27 -6.55
C LEU A 56 -7.96 12.55 -6.10
N VAL A 57 -7.06 13.23 -5.40
CA VAL A 57 -5.84 12.62 -4.87
C VAL A 57 -6.21 11.59 -3.81
N VAL A 58 -7.11 11.94 -2.90
CA VAL A 58 -7.55 11.03 -1.85
C VAL A 58 -8.22 9.79 -2.44
N GLN A 59 -9.06 9.96 -3.45
CA GLN A 59 -9.70 8.85 -4.15
C GLN A 59 -8.67 7.95 -4.84
N TYR A 60 -7.69 8.55 -5.48
CA TYR A 60 -6.64 7.81 -6.16
C TYR A 60 -5.78 7.01 -5.18
N ILE A 61 -5.42 7.62 -4.06
CA ILE A 61 -4.70 6.94 -2.99
C ILE A 61 -5.51 5.73 -2.50
N GLY A 62 -6.81 5.92 -2.28
CA GLY A 62 -7.70 4.84 -1.86
C GLY A 62 -7.75 3.70 -2.87
N ALA A 63 -7.84 4.02 -4.16
CA ALA A 63 -7.85 3.03 -5.23
C ALA A 63 -6.52 2.26 -5.30
N LEU A 64 -5.40 2.95 -5.15
CA LEU A 64 -4.09 2.31 -5.14
C LEU A 64 -3.92 1.38 -3.94
N ARG A 65 -4.42 1.78 -2.78
CA ARG A 65 -4.38 0.95 -1.58
C ARG A 65 -5.20 -0.31 -1.75
N GLU A 66 -6.37 -0.20 -2.37
CA GLU A 66 -7.21 -1.35 -2.67
C GLU A 66 -6.52 -2.33 -3.62
N GLU A 67 -5.92 -1.82 -4.68
CA GLU A 67 -5.17 -2.64 -5.62
C GLU A 67 -4.02 -3.37 -4.93
N LYS A 68 -3.27 -2.65 -4.12
CA LYS A 68 -2.16 -3.20 -3.37
C LYS A 68 -2.63 -4.30 -2.42
N LEU A 69 -3.74 -4.06 -1.73
CA LEU A 69 -4.32 -5.01 -0.81
C LEU A 69 -4.80 -6.28 -1.53
N LYS A 70 -5.46 -6.14 -2.66
CA LYS A 70 -5.90 -7.26 -3.47
C LYS A 70 -4.73 -8.13 -3.94
N LYS A 71 -3.68 -7.49 -4.42
CA LYS A 71 -2.46 -8.21 -4.83
C LYS A 71 -1.83 -8.95 -3.66
N PHE A 72 -1.80 -8.31 -2.51
CA PHE A 72 -1.28 -8.91 -1.28
C PHE A 72 -2.13 -10.11 -0.85
N GLU A 73 -3.45 -9.98 -0.87
CA GLU A 73 -4.37 -11.07 -0.51
C GLU A 73 -4.20 -12.28 -1.40
N VAL A 74 -4.12 -12.08 -2.71
CA VAL A 74 -3.91 -13.17 -3.67
C VAL A 74 -2.59 -13.90 -3.38
N THR A 75 -1.52 -13.15 -3.16
CA THR A 75 -0.21 -13.73 -2.87
C THR A 75 -0.22 -14.46 -1.53
N TYR A 76 -0.86 -13.88 -0.53
CA TYR A 76 -0.97 -14.47 0.80
C TYR A 76 -1.75 -15.79 0.77
N ASP A 77 -2.90 -15.81 0.12
CA ASP A 77 -3.73 -17.01 -0.01
C ASP A 77 -2.98 -18.14 -0.68
N LYS A 78 -2.24 -17.83 -1.73
CA LYS A 78 -1.41 -18.79 -2.45
C LYS A 78 -0.34 -19.38 -1.54
N HIS A 79 0.32 -18.54 -0.77
CA HIS A 79 1.37 -18.93 0.16
C HIS A 79 0.82 -19.82 1.28
N VAL A 80 -0.31 -19.44 1.84
CA VAL A 80 -0.97 -20.22 2.89
C VAL A 80 -1.40 -21.60 2.39
N ALA A 81 -1.91 -21.68 1.17
CA ALA A 81 -2.31 -22.94 0.55
C ALA A 81 -1.10 -23.89 0.41
N GLU A 82 0.04 -23.36 -0.01
CA GLU A 82 1.26 -24.17 -0.12
C GLU A 82 1.76 -24.63 1.23
N LEU A 83 1.73 -23.79 2.23
CA LEU A 83 2.10 -24.16 3.61
C LEU A 83 1.17 -25.24 4.16
N GLY A 84 -0.11 -25.15 3.86
CA GLY A 84 -1.09 -26.15 4.25
C GLY A 84 -0.79 -27.52 3.68
N LYS A 85 -0.40 -27.58 2.41
CA LYS A 85 -0.01 -28.84 1.76
C LYS A 85 1.21 -29.46 2.41
N ILE A 86 2.21 -28.68 2.70
CA ILE A 86 3.44 -29.13 3.35
C ILE A 86 3.11 -29.70 4.73
N ARG A 87 2.25 -29.04 5.47
CA ARG A 87 1.83 -29.49 6.79
C ARG A 87 1.10 -30.83 6.72
N GLU A 88 0.19 -30.98 5.78
CA GLU A 88 -0.54 -32.24 5.59
C GLU A 88 0.38 -33.40 5.25
N GLU A 89 1.32 -33.20 4.38
CA GLU A 89 2.30 -34.19 4.00
C GLU A 89 3.16 -34.61 5.20
N ALA A 90 3.58 -33.67 6.02
CA ALA A 90 4.35 -33.94 7.22
C ALA A 90 3.55 -34.81 8.20
N LEU A 91 2.28 -34.53 8.37
CA LEU A 91 1.40 -35.28 9.23
C LEU A 91 1.21 -36.74 8.71
N LYS A 92 1.01 -36.88 7.40
CA LYS A 92 0.83 -38.19 6.76
C LYS A 92 2.06 -39.08 6.91
N LYS A 93 3.24 -38.47 6.94
CA LYS A 93 4.50 -39.18 7.09
C LYS A 93 4.85 -39.51 8.53
N GLY A 94 3.96 -39.21 9.46
CA GLY A 94 4.16 -39.50 10.88
C GLY A 94 5.02 -38.47 11.62
N ALA A 95 5.25 -37.32 11.03
CA ALA A 95 6.01 -36.25 11.67
C ALA A 95 5.13 -35.45 12.64
N PHE A 96 4.30 -36.12 13.33
CA PHE A 96 3.26 -35.57 14.18
C PHE A 96 3.75 -34.64 15.25
N SER A 97 4.67 -35.11 16.06
CA SER A 97 5.18 -34.32 17.18
C SER A 97 5.94 -33.10 16.72
N ALA A 98 6.69 -33.21 15.64
CA ALA A 98 7.41 -32.09 15.06
C ALA A 98 6.46 -31.06 14.49
N ALA A 99 5.42 -31.50 13.78
CA ALA A 99 4.42 -30.61 13.21
C ALA A 99 3.63 -29.86 14.31
N THR A 100 3.27 -30.58 15.36
CA THR A 100 2.54 -30.01 16.48
C THR A 100 3.39 -28.99 17.24
N ASN A 101 4.65 -29.27 17.43
CA ASN A 101 5.58 -28.37 18.11
C ASN A 101 5.90 -27.12 17.29
N ALA A 102 5.79 -27.21 15.97
CA ALA A 102 6.03 -26.07 15.10
C ALA A 102 4.91 -25.04 15.12
N GLU A 103 3.80 -25.40 15.65
CA GLU A 103 2.67 -24.49 15.80
C GLU A 103 2.79 -23.65 17.06
#